data_0f6bbd6dbc991c9832d078edc40aadaf
#
_entry.id   0f6bbd6dbc991c9832d078edc40aadaf
#
_cell.length_a   1.000
_cell.length_b   1.000
_cell.length_c   1.000
_cell.angle_alpha   90.00
_cell.angle_beta   90.00
_cell.angle_gamma   90.00
#
_symmetry.space_group_name_H-M   'P 1'
#
loop_
_entity.id
_entity.type
_entity.pdbx_description
1 polymer ?
#
loop_
_entity_poly.entity_id
_entity_poly.type
_entity_poly.pdbx_seq_one_letter_code
_entity_poly.pdbx_strand_id
1 'polypeptide(L)'
;MNVTTASEGTAMKYRTTVERTSDRELVVTRTFDAPARLVFEAWTKPELFKRWWVPKSAGLSLLSCEMDVRVGGKYRLVFSHGGSEMAFYGTYIEVTPHSRLVWTNDEGGEEGAVTTVTFEQRGAETLVVMHDLYPSTEALDAAIASGSTGGFSETFEQLDEVLVTLSAGVARS
;
A
#
# COMPACT_ATOMS: atom_id res chain seq x y z
N MET A 1 -33.85 13.14 0.15
CA MET A 1 -33.79 11.71 -0.16
C MET A 1 -32.55 11.35 -0.96
N ASN A 2 -32.24 12.08 -1.99
CA ASN A 2 -31.10 11.79 -2.84
C ASN A 2 -29.74 12.10 -2.22
N VAL A 3 -29.74 12.94 -1.18
CA VAL A 3 -28.47 13.32 -0.50
C VAL A 3 -27.78 12.09 0.10
N THR A 4 -28.57 11.19 0.72
CA THR A 4 -28.02 9.98 1.33
C THR A 4 -27.39 9.08 0.27
N THR A 5 -28.04 8.91 -0.88
CA THR A 5 -27.55 8.07 -1.96
C THR A 5 -26.22 8.62 -2.53
N ALA A 6 -26.17 9.95 -2.73
CA ALA A 6 -24.96 10.60 -3.23
C ALA A 6 -23.79 10.46 -2.23
N SER A 7 -24.11 10.61 -0.93
CA SER A 7 -23.13 10.45 0.13
C SER A 7 -22.60 9.00 0.19
N GLU A 8 -23.47 8.03 0.04
CA GLU A 8 -23.09 6.62 0.01
C GLU A 8 -22.19 6.30 -1.18
N GLY A 9 -22.51 6.84 -2.36
CA GLY A 9 -21.69 6.66 -3.55
C GLY A 9 -20.31 7.25 -3.38
N THR A 10 -20.20 8.43 -2.77
CA THR A 10 -18.93 9.09 -2.49
C THR A 10 -18.13 8.27 -1.49
N ALA A 11 -18.77 7.79 -0.41
CA ALA A 11 -18.11 6.98 0.61
C ALA A 11 -17.60 5.67 0.04
N MET A 12 -18.37 5.02 -0.86
CA MET A 12 -17.96 3.77 -1.49
C MET A 12 -16.72 3.94 -2.38
N LYS A 13 -16.59 5.05 -3.07
CA LYS A 13 -15.48 5.37 -3.95
C LYS A 13 -14.16 5.43 -3.17
N TYR A 14 -14.19 5.97 -1.95
CA TYR A 14 -13.00 6.07 -1.09
C TYR A 14 -12.90 4.90 -0.11
N ARG A 15 -13.67 3.87 -0.32
CA ARG A 15 -13.65 2.69 0.53
C ARG A 15 -12.61 1.70 0.00
N THR A 16 -11.81 1.16 0.93
CA THR A 16 -10.86 0.11 0.61
C THR A 16 -11.61 -1.20 0.39
N THR A 17 -11.38 -1.83 -0.76
CA THR A 17 -11.91 -3.16 -1.02
C THR A 17 -10.77 -4.16 -1.10
N VAL A 18 -10.96 -5.33 -0.49
CA VAL A 18 -9.99 -6.42 -0.49
C VAL A 18 -10.71 -7.64 -1.04
N GLU A 19 -10.20 -8.20 -2.13
CA GLU A 19 -10.84 -9.31 -2.80
C GLU A 19 -9.84 -10.40 -3.16
N ARG A 20 -10.18 -11.64 -2.83
CA ARG A 20 -9.41 -12.80 -3.27
C ARG A 20 -9.93 -13.17 -4.66
N THR A 21 -9.12 -12.92 -5.69
CA THR A 21 -9.54 -13.11 -7.09
C THR A 21 -9.21 -14.49 -7.62
N SER A 22 -8.33 -15.22 -6.94
CA SER A 22 -8.00 -16.61 -7.28
C SER A 22 -7.39 -17.29 -6.05
N ASP A 23 -7.01 -18.55 -6.21
CA ASP A 23 -6.37 -19.31 -5.11
C ASP A 23 -5.09 -18.67 -4.61
N ARG A 24 -4.42 -17.88 -5.44
CA ARG A 24 -3.12 -17.29 -5.13
C ARG A 24 -3.09 -15.77 -5.24
N GLU A 25 -4.21 -15.12 -5.55
CA GLU A 25 -4.23 -13.70 -5.81
C GLU A 25 -5.15 -12.93 -4.88
N LEU A 26 -4.64 -11.81 -4.39
CA LEU A 26 -5.39 -10.87 -3.55
C LEU A 26 -5.29 -9.49 -4.21
N VAL A 27 -6.43 -8.80 -4.34
CA VAL A 27 -6.46 -7.47 -4.93
C VAL A 27 -7.05 -6.48 -3.94
N VAL A 28 -6.33 -5.40 -3.71
CA VAL A 28 -6.78 -4.30 -2.84
C VAL A 28 -6.96 -3.08 -3.74
N THR A 29 -8.13 -2.47 -3.67
CA THR A 29 -8.48 -1.34 -4.53
C THR A 29 -8.98 -0.17 -3.71
N ARG A 30 -8.55 1.03 -4.05
CA ARG A 30 -9.02 2.25 -3.43
C ARG A 30 -8.76 3.47 -4.30
N THR A 31 -9.70 4.42 -4.30
CA THR A 31 -9.51 5.73 -4.92
C THR A 31 -9.01 6.72 -3.87
N PHE A 32 -8.01 7.52 -4.22
CA PHE A 32 -7.47 8.58 -3.36
C PHE A 32 -7.72 9.95 -3.99
N ASP A 33 -8.08 10.92 -3.16
CA ASP A 33 -8.37 12.29 -3.60
C ASP A 33 -7.08 13.11 -3.73
N ALA A 34 -6.24 12.70 -4.66
CA ALA A 34 -4.96 13.34 -4.94
C ALA A 34 -4.46 12.89 -6.31
N PRO A 35 -3.61 13.71 -6.97
CA PRO A 35 -3.06 13.32 -8.27
C PRO A 35 -2.07 12.17 -8.12
N ALA A 36 -1.94 11.36 -9.19
CA ALA A 36 -1.08 10.17 -9.18
C ALA A 36 0.36 10.49 -8.79
N ARG A 37 0.85 11.66 -9.16
CA ARG A 37 2.20 12.11 -8.81
C ARG A 37 2.42 12.11 -7.29
N LEU A 38 1.47 12.67 -6.54
CA LEU A 38 1.56 12.73 -5.08
C LEU A 38 1.37 11.36 -4.43
N VAL A 39 0.44 10.57 -4.95
CA VAL A 39 0.21 9.22 -4.43
C VAL A 39 1.46 8.37 -4.64
N PHE A 40 2.06 8.44 -5.82
CA PHE A 40 3.29 7.73 -6.14
C PHE A 40 4.44 8.17 -5.23
N GLU A 41 4.57 9.46 -4.94
CA GLU A 41 5.59 9.97 -4.02
C GLU A 41 5.43 9.36 -2.63
N ALA A 42 4.19 9.25 -2.14
CA ALA A 42 3.92 8.67 -0.83
C ALA A 42 4.32 7.20 -0.75
N TRP A 43 4.32 6.49 -1.87
CA TRP A 43 4.73 5.09 -1.95
C TRP A 43 6.23 4.91 -2.17
N THR A 44 6.95 5.95 -2.60
CA THR A 44 8.34 5.80 -3.04
C THR A 44 9.36 6.57 -2.21
N LYS A 45 8.92 7.52 -1.41
CA LYS A 45 9.80 8.27 -0.52
C LYS A 45 9.74 7.69 0.90
N PRO A 46 10.86 7.20 1.45
CA PRO A 46 10.85 6.57 2.77
C PRO A 46 10.26 7.44 3.88
N GLU A 47 10.56 8.74 3.87
CA GLU A 47 10.04 9.68 4.88
C GLU A 47 8.52 9.85 4.82
N LEU A 48 7.91 9.57 3.67
CA LEU A 48 6.46 9.59 3.53
C LEU A 48 5.86 8.20 3.76
N PHE A 49 6.47 7.18 3.17
CA PHE A 49 6.00 5.80 3.26
C PHE A 49 5.88 5.32 4.72
N LYS A 50 6.86 5.63 5.54
CA LYS A 50 6.87 5.22 6.96
C LYS A 50 5.73 5.82 7.78
N ARG A 51 5.09 6.89 7.28
CA ARG A 51 4.02 7.58 8.00
C ARG A 51 2.68 6.88 7.86
N TRP A 52 2.48 6.04 6.86
CA TRP A 52 1.18 5.45 6.61
C TRP A 52 1.18 3.93 6.45
N TRP A 53 2.31 3.30 6.15
CA TRP A 53 2.36 1.88 5.80
C TRP A 53 1.92 0.94 6.94
N VAL A 54 2.16 1.30 8.19
CA VAL A 54 1.84 0.45 9.34
C VAL A 54 0.60 0.96 10.04
N PRO A 55 -0.45 0.13 10.20
CA PRO A 55 -1.64 0.54 10.97
C PRO A 55 -1.26 0.88 12.40
N LYS A 56 -1.68 2.02 12.90
CA LYS A 56 -1.39 2.44 14.28
C LYS A 56 -1.93 1.46 15.30
N SER A 57 -3.08 0.83 14.98
CA SER A 57 -3.72 -0.14 15.87
C SER A 57 -2.96 -1.46 15.97
N ALA A 58 -2.00 -1.72 15.07
CA ALA A 58 -1.24 -2.97 15.09
C ALA A 58 -0.22 -3.04 16.21
N GLY A 59 0.09 -1.91 16.86
CA GLY A 59 1.07 -1.88 17.95
C GLY A 59 2.50 -2.12 17.49
N LEU A 60 2.77 -1.91 16.20
CA LEU A 60 4.10 -2.07 15.63
C LEU A 60 4.83 -0.73 15.58
N SER A 61 6.13 -0.76 15.82
CA SER A 61 6.99 0.41 15.66
C SER A 61 7.93 0.18 14.50
N LEU A 62 7.94 1.10 13.55
CA LEU A 62 8.86 1.03 12.41
C LEU A 62 10.21 1.60 12.82
N LEU A 63 11.20 0.73 12.98
CA LEU A 63 12.54 1.09 13.44
C LEU A 63 13.41 1.61 12.31
N SER A 64 13.28 1.05 11.11
CA SER A 64 14.01 1.54 9.94
C SER A 64 13.20 1.33 8.68
N CYS A 65 13.44 2.21 7.71
CA CYS A 65 12.76 2.17 6.42
C CYS A 65 13.77 2.58 5.35
N GLU A 66 14.34 1.58 4.67
CA GLU A 66 15.33 1.80 3.62
C GLU A 66 14.70 1.40 2.29
N MET A 67 14.71 2.29 1.32
CA MET A 67 14.08 2.07 0.03
C MET A 67 14.93 2.68 -1.07
N ASP A 68 15.41 1.83 -1.99
CA ASP A 68 16.13 2.26 -3.18
C ASP A 68 15.20 2.02 -4.36
N VAL A 69 14.32 2.99 -4.64
CA VAL A 69 13.22 2.82 -5.59
C VAL A 69 13.71 3.00 -7.02
N ARG A 70 14.23 1.90 -7.57
CA ARG A 70 14.66 1.78 -8.96
C ARG A 70 14.67 0.31 -9.31
N VAL A 71 14.65 -0.01 -10.58
CA VAL A 71 14.72 -1.41 -11.03
C VAL A 71 16.03 -2.03 -10.50
N GLY A 72 15.88 -3.15 -9.79
CA GLY A 72 17.01 -3.81 -9.13
C GLY A 72 17.36 -3.25 -7.77
N GLY A 73 16.78 -2.13 -7.36
CA GLY A 73 16.98 -1.57 -6.03
C GLY A 73 16.25 -2.40 -4.98
N LYS A 74 16.68 -2.29 -3.74
CA LYS A 74 16.13 -3.08 -2.65
C LYS A 74 15.45 -2.21 -1.61
N TYR A 75 14.50 -2.81 -0.89
CA TYR A 75 13.91 -2.18 0.28
C TYR A 75 14.07 -3.08 1.49
N ARG A 76 14.11 -2.47 2.66
CA ARG A 76 14.13 -3.20 3.94
C ARG A 76 13.43 -2.37 5.01
N LEU A 77 12.38 -2.97 5.58
CA LEU A 77 11.59 -2.36 6.64
C LEU A 77 11.78 -3.21 7.90
N VAL A 78 12.14 -2.58 9.00
CA VAL A 78 12.32 -3.29 10.27
C VAL A 78 11.31 -2.77 11.27
N PHE A 79 10.51 -3.67 11.81
CA PHE A 79 9.48 -3.37 12.80
C PHE A 79 9.82 -4.00 14.13
N SER A 80 9.33 -3.40 15.21
CA SER A 80 9.40 -4.02 16.51
C SER A 80 7.99 -4.20 17.06
N HIS A 81 7.77 -5.32 17.76
CA HIS A 81 6.52 -5.63 18.41
C HIS A 81 6.83 -6.47 19.66
N GLY A 82 6.48 -5.94 20.83
CA GLY A 82 6.68 -6.65 22.09
C GLY A 82 8.13 -7.04 22.35
N GLY A 83 9.09 -6.23 21.91
CA GLY A 83 10.50 -6.51 22.11
C GLY A 83 11.13 -7.40 21.02
N SER A 84 10.34 -7.88 20.07
CA SER A 84 10.84 -8.68 18.94
C SER A 84 10.93 -7.82 17.69
N GLU A 85 11.96 -8.04 16.90
CA GLU A 85 12.12 -7.35 15.62
C GLU A 85 11.76 -8.26 14.45
N MET A 86 11.13 -7.66 13.42
CA MET A 86 10.78 -8.36 12.20
C MET A 86 11.24 -7.51 11.02
N ALA A 87 11.85 -8.15 10.02
CA ALA A 87 12.29 -7.46 8.82
C ALA A 87 11.49 -7.94 7.62
N PHE A 88 11.07 -6.98 6.80
CA PHE A 88 10.44 -7.23 5.51
C PHE A 88 11.32 -6.61 4.45
N TYR A 89 11.66 -7.37 3.42
CA TYR A 89 12.61 -6.92 2.41
C TYR A 89 12.31 -7.56 1.06
N GLY A 90 12.81 -6.93 0.03
CA GLY A 90 12.64 -7.41 -1.33
C GLY A 90 13.33 -6.52 -2.34
N THR A 91 13.01 -6.73 -3.60
CA THR A 91 13.64 -6.04 -4.73
C THR A 91 12.55 -5.44 -5.61
N TYR A 92 12.78 -4.19 -6.07
CA TYR A 92 11.92 -3.58 -7.07
C TYR A 92 12.25 -4.15 -8.45
N ILE A 93 11.27 -4.73 -9.12
CA ILE A 93 11.44 -5.30 -10.46
C ILE A 93 10.89 -4.39 -11.56
N GLU A 94 9.98 -3.50 -11.22
CA GLU A 94 9.51 -2.48 -12.16
C GLU A 94 9.23 -1.19 -11.42
N VAL A 95 9.67 -0.07 -11.97
CA VAL A 95 9.38 1.26 -11.44
C VAL A 95 9.07 2.15 -12.63
N THR A 96 7.79 2.45 -12.81
CA THR A 96 7.32 3.37 -13.86
C THR A 96 6.72 4.57 -13.15
N PRO A 97 7.40 5.73 -13.16
CA PRO A 97 6.96 6.90 -12.40
C PRO A 97 5.49 7.23 -12.63
N HIS A 98 4.81 7.44 -11.51
CA HIS A 98 3.41 7.87 -11.43
C HIS A 98 2.39 6.84 -11.92
N SER A 99 2.81 5.64 -12.36
CA SER A 99 1.85 4.67 -12.89
C SER A 99 1.97 3.25 -12.34
N ARG A 100 3.19 2.76 -12.05
CA ARG A 100 3.34 1.35 -11.67
C ARG A 100 4.59 1.05 -10.86
N LEU A 101 4.43 0.21 -9.84
CA LEU A 101 5.51 -0.36 -9.04
C LEU A 101 5.30 -1.86 -8.97
N VAL A 102 6.38 -2.62 -9.10
CA VAL A 102 6.35 -4.07 -8.87
C VAL A 102 7.54 -4.42 -7.98
N TRP A 103 7.28 -5.14 -6.90
CA TRP A 103 8.36 -5.58 -6.02
C TRP A 103 8.13 -7.00 -5.52
N THR A 104 9.21 -7.64 -5.08
CA THR A 104 9.16 -8.96 -4.47
C THR A 104 9.11 -8.82 -2.95
N ASN A 105 8.61 -9.85 -2.30
CA ASN A 105 8.57 -9.95 -0.83
C ASN A 105 9.38 -11.18 -0.47
N ASP A 106 10.63 -10.97 -0.05
CA ASP A 106 11.61 -12.05 0.10
C ASP A 106 11.77 -12.57 1.53
N GLU A 107 11.07 -12.00 2.49
CA GLU A 107 11.19 -12.37 3.91
C GLU A 107 10.74 -13.80 4.21
N GLY A 108 9.95 -14.39 3.33
CA GLY A 108 9.50 -15.78 3.46
C GLY A 108 10.42 -16.81 2.82
N GLY A 109 11.57 -16.40 2.29
CA GLY A 109 12.48 -17.27 1.58
C GLY A 109 12.51 -17.02 0.08
N GLU A 110 12.94 -18.01 -0.70
CA GLU A 110 13.16 -17.84 -2.14
C GLU A 110 11.92 -17.49 -2.95
N GLU A 111 10.75 -17.92 -2.51
CA GLU A 111 9.52 -17.68 -3.24
C GLU A 111 8.51 -16.94 -2.37
N GLY A 112 8.60 -15.62 -2.39
CA GLY A 112 7.63 -14.78 -1.73
C GLY A 112 6.55 -14.29 -2.68
N ALA A 113 5.62 -13.52 -2.15
CA ALA A 113 4.60 -12.88 -2.98
C ALA A 113 5.22 -11.80 -3.85
N VAL A 114 4.62 -11.57 -5.01
CA VAL A 114 4.98 -10.45 -5.88
C VAL A 114 3.85 -9.43 -5.83
N THR A 115 4.19 -8.20 -5.47
CA THR A 115 3.22 -7.12 -5.34
C THR A 115 3.33 -6.17 -6.52
N THR A 116 2.19 -5.91 -7.16
CA THR A 116 2.09 -4.93 -8.24
C THR A 116 1.12 -3.84 -7.81
N VAL A 117 1.56 -2.58 -7.86
CA VAL A 117 0.70 -1.44 -7.54
C VAL A 117 0.59 -0.58 -8.79
N THR A 118 -0.64 -0.31 -9.21
CA THR A 118 -0.89 0.60 -10.33
C THR A 118 -1.56 1.87 -9.81
N PHE A 119 -1.22 2.99 -10.44
CA PHE A 119 -1.72 4.31 -10.09
C PHE A 119 -2.37 4.88 -11.35
N GLU A 120 -3.70 4.92 -11.39
CA GLU A 120 -4.42 5.41 -12.55
C GLU A 120 -5.02 6.78 -12.25
N GLN A 121 -4.52 7.81 -12.92
CA GLN A 121 -5.04 9.17 -12.78
C GLN A 121 -6.42 9.25 -13.41
N ARG A 122 -7.40 9.72 -12.62
CA ARG A 122 -8.78 9.93 -13.08
C ARG A 122 -9.24 11.31 -12.65
N GLY A 123 -9.07 12.30 -13.53
CA GLY A 123 -9.33 13.69 -13.18
C GLY A 123 -8.36 14.16 -12.11
N ALA A 124 -8.88 14.60 -10.97
CA ALA A 124 -8.05 15.05 -9.84
C ALA A 124 -7.75 13.91 -8.85
N GLU A 125 -8.25 12.71 -9.13
CA GLU A 125 -8.12 11.56 -8.24
C GLU A 125 -7.26 10.47 -8.84
N THR A 126 -6.89 9.50 -8.01
CA THR A 126 -6.08 8.35 -8.45
C THR A 126 -6.71 7.07 -7.96
N LEU A 127 -6.92 6.14 -8.89
CA LEU A 127 -7.31 4.77 -8.53
C LEU A 127 -6.04 3.97 -8.30
N VAL A 128 -5.90 3.44 -7.09
CA VAL A 128 -4.77 2.57 -6.75
C VAL A 128 -5.28 1.13 -6.68
N VAL A 129 -4.60 0.26 -7.42
CA VAL A 129 -4.87 -1.18 -7.38
C VAL A 129 -3.60 -1.88 -6.96
N MET A 130 -3.65 -2.57 -5.83
CA MET A 130 -2.52 -3.35 -5.32
C MET A 130 -2.86 -4.83 -5.49
N HIS A 131 -2.05 -5.52 -6.29
CA HIS A 131 -2.24 -6.92 -6.61
C HIS A 131 -1.09 -7.74 -6.02
N ASP A 132 -1.43 -8.72 -5.17
CA ASP A 132 -0.46 -9.65 -4.60
C ASP A 132 -0.65 -11.02 -5.21
N LEU A 133 0.40 -11.54 -5.82
CA LEU A 133 0.44 -12.90 -6.33
C LEU A 133 1.29 -13.74 -5.38
N TYR A 134 0.66 -14.67 -4.68
CA TYR A 134 1.34 -15.54 -3.71
C TYR A 134 1.92 -16.78 -4.41
N PRO A 135 2.99 -17.37 -3.84
CA PRO A 135 3.62 -18.54 -4.45
C PRO A 135 2.76 -19.81 -4.38
N SER A 136 1.79 -19.85 -3.46
CA SER A 136 0.92 -21.01 -3.30
C SER A 136 -0.40 -20.60 -2.66
N THR A 137 -1.40 -21.47 -2.77
CA THR A 137 -2.69 -21.29 -2.10
C THR A 137 -2.49 -21.25 -0.59
N GLU A 138 -1.63 -22.10 -0.07
CA GLU A 138 -1.33 -22.19 1.36
C GLU A 138 -0.71 -20.88 1.88
N ALA A 139 0.14 -20.24 1.09
CA ALA A 139 0.76 -18.96 1.46
C ALA A 139 -0.29 -17.86 1.59
N LEU A 140 -1.24 -17.79 0.65
CA LEU A 140 -2.32 -16.82 0.73
C LEU A 140 -3.26 -17.13 1.89
N ASP A 141 -3.61 -18.40 2.09
CA ASP A 141 -4.44 -18.83 3.22
C ASP A 141 -3.81 -18.41 4.54
N ALA A 142 -2.50 -18.61 4.68
CA ALA A 142 -1.76 -18.22 5.90
C ALA A 142 -1.77 -16.71 6.11
N ALA A 143 -1.61 -15.93 5.03
CA ALA A 143 -1.64 -14.46 5.11
C ALA A 143 -3.01 -13.97 5.59
N ILE A 144 -4.08 -14.54 5.06
CA ILE A 144 -5.44 -14.17 5.47
C ILE A 144 -5.67 -14.57 6.93
N ALA A 145 -5.28 -15.79 7.30
CA ALA A 145 -5.48 -16.30 8.66
C ALA A 145 -4.71 -15.50 9.71
N SER A 146 -3.53 -14.95 9.35
CA SER A 146 -2.72 -14.15 10.26
C SER A 146 -3.32 -12.77 10.52
N GLY A 147 -4.30 -12.35 9.72
CA GLY A 147 -4.88 -11.01 9.82
C GLY A 147 -4.07 -9.93 9.12
N SER A 148 -2.96 -10.29 8.47
CA SER A 148 -2.10 -9.30 7.80
C SER A 148 -2.80 -8.59 6.66
N THR A 149 -3.84 -9.19 6.07
CA THR A 149 -4.60 -8.59 4.97
C THR A 149 -5.74 -7.71 5.47
N GLY A 150 -6.00 -7.67 6.77
CA GLY A 150 -7.11 -6.90 7.35
C GLY A 150 -6.78 -5.46 7.68
N GLY A 151 -5.52 -5.06 7.59
CA GLY A 151 -5.08 -3.72 7.97
C GLY A 151 -5.12 -2.66 6.88
N PHE A 152 -5.45 -3.03 5.64
CA PHE A 152 -5.37 -2.10 4.51
C PHE A 152 -6.31 -0.89 4.64
N SER A 153 -7.49 -1.08 5.20
CA SER A 153 -8.44 0.01 5.38
C SER A 153 -7.84 1.12 6.23
N GLU A 154 -7.29 0.76 7.38
CA GLU A 154 -6.65 1.72 8.29
C GLU A 154 -5.40 2.33 7.67
N THR A 155 -4.57 1.51 7.03
CA THR A 155 -3.35 1.94 6.36
C THR A 155 -3.65 3.01 5.30
N PHE A 156 -4.68 2.79 4.49
CA PHE A 156 -5.05 3.73 3.45
C PHE A 156 -5.73 4.99 3.99
N GLU A 157 -6.39 4.91 5.14
CA GLU A 157 -6.87 6.12 5.82
C GLU A 157 -5.68 6.96 6.29
N GLN A 158 -4.62 6.32 6.76
CA GLN A 158 -3.39 7.01 7.14
C GLN A 158 -2.71 7.64 5.92
N LEU A 159 -2.78 6.98 4.76
CA LEU A 159 -2.28 7.54 3.51
C LEU A 159 -3.07 8.80 3.12
N ASP A 160 -4.39 8.80 3.32
CA ASP A 160 -5.20 10.00 3.08
C ASP A 160 -4.66 11.20 3.86
N GLU A 161 -4.30 11.01 5.13
CA GLU A 161 -3.77 12.08 5.97
C GLU A 161 -2.45 12.63 5.41
N VAL A 162 -1.58 11.74 4.92
CA VAL A 162 -0.32 12.15 4.28
C VAL A 162 -0.60 12.95 3.01
N LEU A 163 -1.54 12.49 2.20
CA LEU A 163 -1.88 13.15 0.95
C LEU A 163 -2.47 14.54 1.17
N VAL A 164 -3.27 14.72 2.21
CA VAL A 164 -3.79 16.05 2.59
C VAL A 164 -2.64 17.00 2.88
N THR A 165 -1.64 16.54 3.62
CA THR A 165 -0.45 17.33 3.95
C THR A 165 0.33 17.70 2.69
N LEU A 166 0.53 16.76 1.77
CA LEU A 166 1.25 17.01 0.52
C LEU A 166 0.51 17.99 -0.38
N SER A 167 -0.81 17.84 -0.50
CA SER A 167 -1.64 18.73 -1.30
C SER A 167 -1.62 20.16 -0.74
N ALA A 168 -1.66 20.33 0.57
CA ALA A 168 -1.59 21.63 1.21
C ALA A 168 -0.23 22.30 0.94
N GLY A 169 0.87 21.52 0.97
CA GLY A 169 2.19 22.01 0.66
C GLY A 169 2.32 22.48 -0.78
N VAL A 170 1.75 21.72 -1.71
CA VAL A 170 1.73 22.09 -3.12
C VAL A 170 0.91 23.37 -3.36
N ALA A 171 -0.23 23.48 -2.69
CA ALA A 171 -1.08 24.66 -2.83
C ALA A 171 -0.42 25.94 -2.31
N ARG A 172 0.53 25.81 -1.37
CA ARG A 172 1.24 26.97 -0.81
C ARG A 172 2.43 27.40 -1.66
N SER A 173 2.92 26.52 -2.50
CA SER A 173 4.05 26.81 -3.36
C SER A 173 3.60 27.31 -4.72
#